data_0337c301a525c1c6c7f62858bb5212a9
#
_entry.id   0337c301a525c1c6c7f62858bb5212a9
#
_cell.length_a   1.000
_cell.length_b   1.000
_cell.length_c   1.000
_cell.angle_alpha   90.00
_cell.angle_beta   90.00
_cell.angle_gamma   90.00
#
_symmetry.space_group_name_H-M   'P 1'
#
loop_
_entity.id
_entity.type
_entity.pdbx_description
1 polymer ?
#
loop_
_entity_poly.entity_id
_entity_poly.type
_entity_poly.pdbx_seq_one_letter_code
_entity_poly.pdbx_strand_id
1 'polypeptide(L)'
;MNNSLVKEYFRAVKEIKPKAFIMENVAMLASKTHKFYDSQKDHDEVVSLGIEMKQDELVLSDEMYKEFDLLTIINENDESAYQVSDELFQLLNVLYKNRKNQEKLEKYIKKNAKVLIKEIEEFLNEDTCSFDILTVIKDSICNGLSMGWFEELGRFLKFQKSFKLKKELDDNEILYELTRNPITGKISAFVNSYTVYEYVNKILGDKYIKNSGVVNSLWFGVPQERRRFIMIGINKDFIKEPSIDMPVDQNLPIITVGEAIMDLMPYQTSDTVTEEDVQEYKESGNISEYAKLMRLGSVGVKNHIVPKTREKSLERFVALQEGENFHKLSTELKDNYADPSRTQNSIYLRLDSTKPSGTVINVRKSMWIHPQLNRAISVREAARLQSFPDKFIFKGPKDAQYQQIGNAVPPLMAKGIAEHLLKYI
;
A
#
# COMPACT_ATOMS: atom_id res chain seq x y z
N MET A 1 -5.39 0.11 -10.11
CA MET A 1 -5.97 1.41 -10.40
C MET A 1 -5.52 2.58 -9.53
N ASN A 2 -4.53 2.43 -8.67
CA ASN A 2 -3.97 3.53 -7.87
C ASN A 2 -3.20 4.61 -8.69
N ASN A 3 -3.09 4.45 -10.01
CA ASN A 3 -2.33 5.39 -10.85
C ASN A 3 -3.16 6.57 -11.38
N SER A 4 -4.48 6.57 -11.21
CA SER A 4 -5.36 7.66 -11.67
C SER A 4 -5.00 9.02 -11.07
N LEU A 5 -4.51 9.05 -9.83
CA LEU A 5 -4.05 10.28 -9.17
C LEU A 5 -2.88 10.96 -9.90
N VAL A 6 -2.06 10.21 -10.64
CA VAL A 6 -0.98 10.78 -11.45
C VAL A 6 -1.57 11.60 -12.61
N LYS A 7 -2.62 11.09 -13.27
CA LYS A 7 -3.32 11.82 -14.33
C LYS A 7 -3.98 13.09 -13.79
N GLU A 8 -4.66 13.01 -12.66
CA GLU A 8 -5.28 14.17 -12.02
C GLU A 8 -4.25 15.22 -11.57
N TYR A 9 -3.09 14.79 -11.11
CA TYR A 9 -2.00 15.70 -10.78
C TYR A 9 -1.57 16.53 -12.00
N PHE A 10 -1.33 15.87 -13.16
CA PHE A 10 -0.92 16.58 -14.38
C PHE A 10 -2.06 17.38 -15.00
N ARG A 11 -3.33 16.96 -14.86
CA ARG A 11 -4.48 17.77 -15.21
C ARG A 11 -4.46 19.10 -14.44
N ALA A 12 -4.25 19.03 -13.12
CA ALA A 12 -4.14 20.23 -12.27
C ALA A 12 -2.95 21.13 -12.71
N VAL A 13 -1.79 20.56 -13.03
CA VAL A 13 -0.64 21.33 -13.52
C VAL A 13 -0.96 22.03 -14.84
N LYS A 14 -1.68 21.37 -15.75
CA LYS A 14 -2.11 21.99 -17.04
C LYS A 14 -3.07 23.18 -16.83
N GLU A 15 -4.01 23.04 -15.89
CA GLU A 15 -5.01 24.08 -15.60
C GLU A 15 -4.42 25.27 -14.83
N ILE A 16 -3.71 24.99 -13.74
CA ILE A 16 -3.13 26.02 -12.84
C ILE A 16 -1.96 26.73 -13.49
N LYS A 17 -1.21 26.03 -14.35
CA LYS A 17 0.01 26.55 -15.03
C LYS A 17 1.02 27.13 -14.02
N PRO A 18 1.42 26.39 -12.98
CA PRO A 18 2.33 26.88 -11.97
C PRO A 18 3.69 27.23 -12.58
N LYS A 19 4.45 28.12 -11.90
CA LYS A 19 5.84 28.43 -12.29
C LYS A 19 6.73 27.20 -12.22
N ALA A 20 6.52 26.36 -11.22
CA ALA A 20 7.22 25.10 -11.05
C ALA A 20 6.32 24.06 -10.37
N PHE A 21 6.68 22.80 -10.52
CA PHE A 21 6.02 21.68 -9.83
C PHE A 21 7.03 20.64 -9.35
N ILE A 22 6.65 19.92 -8.31
CA ILE A 22 7.33 18.72 -7.80
C ILE A 22 6.30 17.60 -7.72
N MET A 23 6.57 16.48 -8.39
CA MET A 23 5.78 15.25 -8.28
C MET A 23 6.62 14.20 -7.55
N GLU A 24 6.05 13.60 -6.51
CA GLU A 24 6.64 12.46 -5.79
C GLU A 24 5.82 11.20 -5.99
N ASN A 25 6.50 10.08 -6.13
CA ASN A 25 5.88 8.78 -6.17
C ASN A 25 6.87 7.68 -5.68
N VAL A 26 6.39 6.44 -5.61
CA VAL A 26 7.24 5.29 -5.29
C VAL A 26 8.36 5.14 -6.33
N ALA A 27 9.55 4.71 -5.87
CA ALA A 27 10.72 4.58 -6.77
C ALA A 27 10.46 3.68 -7.98
N MET A 28 9.58 2.69 -7.84
CA MET A 28 9.21 1.78 -8.92
C MET A 28 8.51 2.47 -10.10
N LEU A 29 8.01 3.70 -9.95
CA LEU A 29 7.43 4.46 -11.06
C LEU A 29 8.46 4.73 -12.16
N ALA A 30 9.74 4.83 -11.84
CA ALA A 30 10.83 4.92 -12.81
C ALA A 30 10.98 3.64 -13.64
N SER A 31 10.44 2.52 -13.19
CA SER A 31 10.48 1.26 -13.93
C SER A 31 9.37 1.21 -14.99
N LYS A 32 9.63 0.48 -16.08
CA LYS A 32 8.63 0.26 -17.13
C LYS A 32 7.50 -0.73 -16.73
N THR A 33 7.44 -1.13 -15.45
CA THR A 33 6.44 -2.11 -14.95
C THR A 33 5.13 -1.46 -14.57
N HIS A 34 5.14 -0.17 -14.20
CA HIS A 34 3.91 0.57 -13.92
C HIS A 34 3.28 1.07 -15.21
N LYS A 35 2.06 0.60 -15.48
CA LYS A 35 1.33 0.87 -16.71
C LYS A 35 -0.01 1.54 -16.43
N PHE A 36 -0.46 2.31 -17.38
CA PHE A 36 -1.87 2.65 -17.60
C PHE A 36 -2.42 1.71 -18.67
N TYR A 37 -3.68 1.37 -18.56
CA TYR A 37 -4.43 0.79 -19.64
C TYR A 37 -5.14 1.91 -20.43
N ASP A 38 -5.22 1.73 -21.74
CA ASP A 38 -5.91 2.65 -22.63
C ASP A 38 -7.41 2.65 -22.31
N SER A 39 -7.98 3.82 -22.11
CA SER A 39 -9.39 3.99 -21.77
C SER A 39 -10.08 4.95 -22.74
N GLN A 40 -11.38 4.81 -22.91
CA GLN A 40 -12.16 5.68 -23.78
C GLN A 40 -11.96 7.17 -23.44
N LYS A 41 -11.83 7.47 -22.15
CA LYS A 41 -11.60 8.83 -21.65
C LYS A 41 -10.24 9.42 -22.04
N ASP A 42 -9.20 8.59 -22.10
CA ASP A 42 -7.82 9.07 -22.26
C ASP A 42 -7.23 8.79 -23.65
N HIS A 43 -7.90 7.99 -24.46
CA HIS A 43 -7.41 7.50 -25.76
C HIS A 43 -6.89 8.62 -26.67
N ASP A 44 -7.71 9.62 -26.92
CA ASP A 44 -7.37 10.72 -27.83
C ASP A 44 -6.16 11.53 -27.31
N GLU A 45 -6.08 11.75 -26.00
CA GLU A 45 -4.94 12.43 -25.39
C GLU A 45 -3.66 11.60 -25.57
N VAL A 46 -3.72 10.30 -25.28
CA VAL A 46 -2.55 9.38 -25.37
C VAL A 46 -2.04 9.28 -26.80
N VAL A 47 -2.96 9.17 -27.77
CA VAL A 47 -2.63 9.15 -29.20
C VAL A 47 -2.01 10.49 -29.62
N SER A 48 -2.58 11.62 -29.21
CA SER A 48 -2.05 12.97 -29.54
C SER A 48 -0.65 13.20 -28.97
N LEU A 49 -0.31 12.58 -27.83
CA LEU A 49 1.02 12.62 -27.24
C LEU A 49 2.04 11.72 -27.95
N GLY A 50 1.62 10.93 -28.95
CA GLY A 50 2.48 9.98 -29.64
C GLY A 50 3.10 8.93 -28.70
N ILE A 51 2.34 8.47 -27.71
CA ILE A 51 2.77 7.43 -26.77
C ILE A 51 2.63 6.07 -27.45
N GLU A 52 3.69 5.29 -27.44
CA GLU A 52 3.67 3.92 -27.97
C GLU A 52 2.88 3.01 -27.02
N MET A 53 1.81 2.40 -27.53
CA MET A 53 1.02 1.43 -26.78
C MET A 53 1.48 0.01 -27.07
N LYS A 54 1.40 -0.86 -26.05
CA LYS A 54 1.67 -2.28 -26.15
C LYS A 54 0.44 -3.06 -25.76
N GLN A 55 0.15 -4.12 -26.50
CA GLN A 55 -0.95 -5.01 -26.17
C GLN A 55 -0.55 -5.95 -25.00
N ASP A 56 -1.37 -5.96 -23.96
CA ASP A 56 -1.27 -6.89 -22.83
C ASP A 56 -2.47 -7.85 -22.83
N GLU A 57 -2.24 -9.06 -22.39
CA GLU A 57 -3.28 -10.08 -22.20
C GLU A 57 -3.67 -10.14 -20.72
N LEU A 58 -4.94 -9.89 -20.42
CA LEU A 58 -5.53 -10.05 -19.10
C LEU A 58 -6.41 -11.30 -19.09
N VAL A 59 -6.01 -12.32 -18.35
CA VAL A 59 -6.76 -13.58 -18.27
C VAL A 59 -7.96 -13.39 -17.36
N LEU A 60 -9.18 -13.46 -17.93
CA LEU A 60 -10.42 -13.46 -17.16
C LEU A 60 -10.70 -14.84 -16.59
N SER A 61 -10.56 -15.90 -17.42
CA SER A 61 -10.70 -17.28 -17.00
C SER A 61 -9.67 -18.17 -17.66
N ASP A 62 -9.03 -19.04 -16.87
CA ASP A 62 -8.11 -20.09 -17.35
C ASP A 62 -8.79 -21.48 -17.45
N GLU A 63 -10.10 -21.56 -17.17
CA GLU A 63 -10.88 -22.78 -17.13
C GLU A 63 -12.08 -22.74 -18.09
N MET A 64 -12.44 -23.91 -18.61
CA MET A 64 -13.68 -24.11 -19.35
C MET A 64 -14.78 -24.55 -18.36
N TYR A 65 -15.88 -23.83 -18.34
CA TYR A 65 -17.06 -24.21 -17.56
C TYR A 65 -17.99 -24.99 -18.48
N LYS A 66 -18.30 -26.23 -18.09
CA LYS A 66 -19.13 -27.15 -18.93
C LYS A 66 -20.60 -26.72 -18.94
N GLU A 67 -21.02 -26.06 -17.87
CA GLU A 67 -22.42 -25.71 -17.59
C GLU A 67 -22.80 -24.34 -18.12
N PHE A 68 -21.80 -23.46 -18.33
CA PHE A 68 -22.03 -22.07 -18.69
C PHE A 68 -21.05 -21.60 -19.76
N ASP A 69 -21.57 -20.94 -20.79
CA ASP A 69 -20.73 -20.20 -21.72
C ASP A 69 -20.42 -18.80 -21.15
N LEU A 70 -19.34 -18.73 -20.34
CA LEU A 70 -18.92 -17.49 -19.71
C LEU A 70 -18.70 -16.34 -20.71
N LEU A 71 -18.21 -16.61 -21.92
CA LEU A 71 -17.98 -15.56 -22.91
C LEU A 71 -19.31 -14.97 -23.42
N THR A 72 -20.33 -15.83 -23.64
CA THR A 72 -21.68 -15.39 -24.01
C THR A 72 -22.30 -14.55 -22.90
N ILE A 73 -22.25 -15.03 -21.64
CA ILE A 73 -22.77 -14.29 -20.48
C ILE A 73 -22.13 -12.90 -20.38
N ILE A 74 -20.81 -12.82 -20.52
CA ILE A 74 -20.08 -11.56 -20.46
C ILE A 74 -20.45 -10.62 -21.61
N ASN A 75 -20.60 -11.13 -22.83
CA ASN A 75 -20.93 -10.31 -24.02
C ASN A 75 -22.36 -9.80 -24.00
N GLU A 76 -23.29 -10.57 -23.47
CA GLU A 76 -24.72 -10.22 -23.37
C GLU A 76 -25.02 -9.30 -22.17
N ASN A 77 -24.02 -8.99 -21.33
CA ASN A 77 -24.17 -8.24 -20.08
C ASN A 77 -25.23 -8.83 -19.13
N ASP A 78 -25.38 -10.15 -19.13
CA ASP A 78 -26.33 -10.91 -18.29
C ASP A 78 -25.67 -11.43 -17.01
N GLU A 79 -24.69 -10.71 -16.52
CA GLU A 79 -23.86 -11.14 -15.37
C GLU A 79 -24.63 -11.15 -14.06
N SER A 80 -25.67 -10.32 -13.95
CA SER A 80 -26.43 -10.15 -12.71
C SER A 80 -27.07 -11.45 -12.22
N ALA A 81 -27.52 -12.31 -13.17
CA ALA A 81 -28.10 -13.61 -12.86
C ALA A 81 -27.08 -14.65 -12.34
N TYR A 82 -25.79 -14.40 -12.53
CA TYR A 82 -24.69 -15.32 -12.21
C TYR A 82 -23.76 -14.82 -11.12
N GLN A 83 -23.80 -13.53 -10.81
CA GLN A 83 -22.87 -12.90 -9.89
C GLN A 83 -23.43 -12.85 -8.47
N VAL A 84 -22.72 -13.47 -7.51
CA VAL A 84 -23.06 -13.36 -6.09
C VAL A 84 -22.71 -11.98 -5.52
N SER A 85 -23.36 -11.62 -4.40
CA SER A 85 -23.06 -10.40 -3.65
C SER A 85 -21.58 -10.32 -3.25
N ASP A 86 -21.05 -9.10 -3.08
CA ASP A 86 -19.67 -8.90 -2.61
C ASP A 86 -19.49 -9.52 -1.21
N GLU A 87 -20.51 -9.50 -0.37
CA GLU A 87 -20.48 -10.10 0.96
C GLU A 87 -20.38 -11.62 0.87
N LEU A 88 -21.23 -12.27 0.08
CA LEU A 88 -21.17 -13.72 -0.12
C LEU A 88 -19.84 -14.15 -0.74
N PHE A 89 -19.36 -13.43 -1.75
CA PHE A 89 -18.05 -13.71 -2.33
C PHE A 89 -16.91 -13.64 -1.31
N GLN A 90 -16.90 -12.63 -0.43
CA GLN A 90 -15.87 -12.50 0.61
C GLN A 90 -15.96 -13.63 1.62
N LEU A 91 -17.17 -13.99 2.06
CA LEU A 91 -17.40 -15.10 2.99
C LEU A 91 -16.89 -16.43 2.41
N LEU A 92 -17.25 -16.74 1.18
CA LEU A 92 -16.81 -17.96 0.48
C LEU A 92 -15.29 -17.97 0.25
N ASN A 93 -14.69 -16.83 -0.08
CA ASN A 93 -13.25 -16.72 -0.29
C ASN A 93 -12.46 -16.96 1.01
N VAL A 94 -12.94 -16.46 2.16
CA VAL A 94 -12.33 -16.73 3.47
C VAL A 94 -12.53 -18.19 3.87
N LEU A 95 -13.70 -18.76 3.61
CA LEU A 95 -13.98 -20.20 3.79
C LEU A 95 -12.96 -21.04 3.02
N TYR A 96 -12.78 -20.78 1.73
CA TYR A 96 -11.81 -21.46 0.88
C TYR A 96 -10.36 -21.30 1.35
N LYS A 97 -9.96 -20.11 1.82
CA LYS A 97 -8.61 -19.87 2.36
C LYS A 97 -8.31 -20.72 3.59
N ASN A 98 -9.33 -21.00 4.41
CA ASN A 98 -9.18 -21.81 5.62
C ASN A 98 -9.20 -23.33 5.38
N ARG A 99 -9.45 -23.81 4.15
CA ARG A 99 -9.62 -25.26 3.80
C ARG A 99 -8.49 -26.19 4.24
N LYS A 100 -7.26 -25.67 4.38
CA LYS A 100 -6.07 -26.45 4.78
C LYS A 100 -5.87 -26.52 6.29
N ASN A 101 -6.68 -25.83 7.10
CA ASN A 101 -6.56 -25.81 8.55
C ASN A 101 -7.95 -26.03 9.19
N GLN A 102 -8.17 -27.26 9.65
CA GLN A 102 -9.46 -27.71 10.18
C GLN A 102 -9.95 -26.83 11.33
N GLU A 103 -9.10 -26.53 12.31
CA GLU A 103 -9.47 -25.71 13.47
C GLU A 103 -9.90 -24.30 13.08
N LYS A 104 -9.17 -23.65 12.16
CA LYS A 104 -9.54 -22.33 11.65
C LYS A 104 -10.82 -22.37 10.85
N LEU A 105 -11.04 -23.42 10.07
CA LEU A 105 -12.23 -23.63 9.28
C LEU A 105 -13.48 -23.76 10.18
N GLU A 106 -13.43 -24.64 11.17
CA GLU A 106 -14.52 -24.85 12.12
C GLU A 106 -14.84 -23.57 12.91
N LYS A 107 -13.81 -22.88 13.39
CA LYS A 107 -13.98 -21.60 14.07
C LYS A 107 -14.61 -20.54 13.18
N TYR A 108 -14.22 -20.50 11.91
CA TYR A 108 -14.78 -19.57 10.92
C TYR A 108 -16.26 -19.88 10.66
N ILE A 109 -16.58 -21.14 10.41
CA ILE A 109 -17.96 -21.59 10.17
C ILE A 109 -18.83 -21.31 11.40
N LYS A 110 -18.39 -21.71 12.59
CA LYS A 110 -19.13 -21.45 13.84
C LYS A 110 -19.46 -19.96 14.03
N LYS A 111 -18.56 -19.07 13.60
CA LYS A 111 -18.76 -17.63 13.72
C LYS A 111 -19.70 -17.06 12.66
N ASN A 112 -19.64 -17.58 11.42
CA ASN A 112 -20.26 -16.93 10.25
C ASN A 112 -21.40 -17.76 9.61
N ALA A 113 -21.71 -18.96 10.13
CA ALA A 113 -22.69 -19.88 9.53
C ALA A 113 -24.04 -19.20 9.23
N LYS A 114 -24.58 -18.44 10.18
CA LYS A 114 -25.89 -17.78 10.01
C LYS A 114 -25.89 -16.77 8.86
N VAL A 115 -24.84 -15.97 8.74
CA VAL A 115 -24.73 -14.97 7.67
C VAL A 115 -24.49 -15.67 6.34
N LEU A 116 -23.59 -16.66 6.32
CA LEU A 116 -23.27 -17.42 5.10
C LEU A 116 -24.49 -18.15 4.54
N ILE A 117 -25.30 -18.83 5.40
CA ILE A 117 -26.53 -19.50 4.99
C ILE A 117 -27.53 -18.47 4.44
N LYS A 118 -27.75 -17.36 5.15
CA LYS A 118 -28.66 -16.29 4.73
C LYS A 118 -28.30 -15.75 3.34
N GLU A 119 -27.05 -15.37 3.13
CA GLU A 119 -26.58 -14.84 1.84
C GLU A 119 -26.70 -15.87 0.69
N ILE A 120 -26.46 -17.17 0.98
CA ILE A 120 -26.67 -18.24 0.00
C ILE A 120 -28.16 -18.39 -0.34
N GLU A 121 -29.04 -18.36 0.66
CA GLU A 121 -30.48 -18.48 0.45
C GLU A 121 -31.05 -17.27 -0.27
N GLU A 122 -30.61 -16.07 0.04
CA GLU A 122 -31.01 -14.87 -0.68
C GLU A 122 -30.63 -14.98 -2.17
N PHE A 123 -29.41 -15.39 -2.49
CA PHE A 123 -28.98 -15.61 -3.87
C PHE A 123 -29.80 -16.71 -4.59
N LEU A 124 -30.06 -17.87 -3.93
CA LEU A 124 -30.81 -18.99 -4.54
C LEU A 124 -32.31 -18.72 -4.69
N ASN A 125 -32.88 -17.75 -3.94
CA ASN A 125 -34.28 -17.37 -4.02
C ASN A 125 -34.58 -16.24 -5.02
N GLU A 126 -33.57 -15.57 -5.53
CA GLU A 126 -33.71 -14.60 -6.62
C GLU A 126 -33.84 -15.32 -7.96
N ASP A 127 -34.31 -14.66 -9.01
CA ASP A 127 -34.31 -15.20 -10.40
C ASP A 127 -32.85 -15.27 -10.93
N THR A 128 -32.03 -16.02 -10.19
CA THR A 128 -30.60 -16.19 -10.46
C THR A 128 -30.32 -17.63 -10.91
N CYS A 129 -29.18 -17.83 -11.54
CA CYS A 129 -28.72 -19.13 -11.93
C CYS A 129 -28.40 -19.99 -10.69
N SER A 130 -28.99 -21.20 -10.62
CA SER A 130 -28.68 -22.11 -9.52
C SER A 130 -27.27 -22.70 -9.67
N PHE A 131 -26.47 -22.57 -8.63
CA PHE A 131 -25.18 -23.22 -8.52
C PHE A 131 -25.24 -24.31 -7.45
N ASP A 132 -25.13 -25.57 -7.87
CA ASP A 132 -25.17 -26.72 -6.97
C ASP A 132 -24.20 -26.63 -5.81
N ILE A 133 -23.04 -26.05 -6.05
CA ILE A 133 -22.00 -25.83 -5.02
C ILE A 133 -22.49 -25.00 -3.84
N LEU A 134 -23.34 -23.99 -4.05
CA LEU A 134 -23.89 -23.19 -2.97
C LEU A 134 -24.84 -23.98 -2.09
N THR A 135 -25.67 -24.81 -2.70
CA THR A 135 -26.57 -25.75 -1.98
C THR A 135 -25.77 -26.77 -1.18
N VAL A 136 -24.74 -27.38 -1.78
CA VAL A 136 -23.82 -28.31 -1.11
C VAL A 136 -23.12 -27.67 0.09
N ILE A 137 -22.66 -26.43 -0.03
CA ILE A 137 -22.03 -25.70 1.08
C ILE A 137 -23.04 -25.46 2.20
N LYS A 138 -24.26 -25.00 1.87
CA LYS A 138 -25.32 -24.76 2.85
C LYS A 138 -25.65 -26.06 3.61
N ASP A 139 -25.89 -27.15 2.91
CA ASP A 139 -26.23 -28.44 3.50
C ASP A 139 -25.08 -28.98 4.37
N SER A 140 -23.83 -28.82 3.93
CA SER A 140 -22.66 -29.24 4.70
C SER A 140 -22.51 -28.43 6.00
N ILE A 141 -22.85 -27.15 5.99
CA ILE A 141 -22.83 -26.31 7.21
C ILE A 141 -23.96 -26.72 8.16
N CYS A 142 -25.15 -27.07 7.66
CA CYS A 142 -26.31 -27.46 8.46
C CYS A 142 -26.17 -28.88 9.06
N ASN A 143 -25.63 -29.82 8.29
CA ASN A 143 -25.66 -31.27 8.62
C ASN A 143 -24.30 -31.84 9.05
N GLY A 144 -23.27 -31.03 9.12
CA GLY A 144 -21.90 -31.41 9.42
C GLY A 144 -20.98 -31.36 8.21
N LEU A 145 -19.70 -31.04 8.47
CA LEU A 145 -18.70 -30.76 7.44
C LEU A 145 -18.36 -32.01 6.61
N SER A 146 -18.81 -32.03 5.35
CA SER A 146 -18.22 -32.85 4.30
C SER A 146 -17.11 -32.06 3.58
N MET A 147 -15.92 -32.62 3.45
CA MET A 147 -14.73 -31.91 2.93
C MET A 147 -14.56 -31.97 1.41
N GLY A 148 -15.45 -32.67 0.68
CA GLY A 148 -15.28 -32.97 -0.75
C GLY A 148 -15.49 -31.80 -1.72
N TRP A 149 -16.09 -30.70 -1.29
CA TRP A 149 -16.56 -29.61 -2.17
C TRP A 149 -15.57 -28.46 -2.36
N PHE A 150 -14.40 -28.47 -1.72
CA PHE A 150 -13.47 -27.34 -1.82
C PHE A 150 -12.88 -27.10 -3.21
N GLU A 151 -12.68 -28.14 -4.00
CA GLU A 151 -12.19 -27.98 -5.38
C GLU A 151 -13.21 -27.24 -6.23
N GLU A 152 -14.46 -27.62 -6.12
CA GLU A 152 -15.58 -26.99 -6.82
C GLU A 152 -15.83 -25.56 -6.35
N LEU A 153 -15.74 -25.29 -5.04
CA LEU A 153 -15.76 -23.93 -4.53
C LEU A 153 -14.59 -23.10 -5.11
N GLY A 154 -13.43 -23.71 -5.28
CA GLY A 154 -12.28 -23.04 -5.91
C GLY A 154 -12.57 -22.60 -7.35
N ARG A 155 -13.22 -23.49 -8.13
CA ARG A 155 -13.66 -23.21 -9.51
C ARG A 155 -14.75 -22.14 -9.54
N PHE A 156 -15.75 -22.25 -8.66
CA PHE A 156 -16.78 -21.23 -8.51
C PHE A 156 -16.22 -19.85 -8.18
N LEU A 157 -15.28 -19.75 -7.24
CA LEU A 157 -14.63 -18.48 -6.91
C LEU A 157 -13.82 -17.89 -8.07
N LYS A 158 -13.22 -18.73 -8.93
CA LYS A 158 -12.55 -18.25 -10.14
C LYS A 158 -13.57 -17.71 -11.14
N PHE A 159 -14.69 -18.40 -11.33
CA PHE A 159 -15.80 -17.93 -12.15
C PHE A 159 -16.30 -16.56 -11.69
N GLN A 160 -16.55 -16.38 -10.40
CA GLN A 160 -16.96 -15.08 -9.83
C GLN A 160 -15.91 -13.98 -10.01
N LYS A 161 -14.61 -14.32 -9.97
CA LYS A 161 -13.54 -13.35 -10.22
C LYS A 161 -13.52 -12.84 -11.66
N SER A 162 -13.95 -13.62 -12.62
CA SER A 162 -14.03 -13.22 -14.03
C SER A 162 -14.97 -12.02 -14.21
N PHE A 163 -16.13 -12.04 -13.55
CA PHE A 163 -17.05 -10.90 -13.57
C PHE A 163 -16.49 -9.66 -12.89
N LYS A 164 -15.81 -9.85 -11.75
CA LYS A 164 -15.17 -8.72 -11.05
C LYS A 164 -14.11 -8.05 -11.90
N LEU A 165 -13.28 -8.84 -12.60
CA LEU A 165 -12.26 -8.30 -13.49
C LEU A 165 -12.89 -7.57 -14.68
N LYS A 166 -13.93 -8.15 -15.29
CA LYS A 166 -14.67 -7.46 -16.36
C LYS A 166 -15.27 -6.14 -15.87
N LYS A 167 -15.96 -6.17 -14.74
CA LYS A 167 -16.52 -4.96 -14.12
C LYS A 167 -15.44 -3.91 -13.85
N GLU A 168 -14.26 -4.31 -13.41
CA GLU A 168 -13.14 -3.39 -13.24
C GLU A 168 -12.70 -2.75 -14.57
N LEU A 169 -12.73 -3.49 -15.67
CA LEU A 169 -12.43 -2.94 -17.00
C LEU A 169 -13.50 -1.93 -17.43
N ASP A 170 -14.78 -2.28 -17.28
CA ASP A 170 -15.91 -1.44 -17.65
C ASP A 170 -16.01 -0.16 -16.79
N ASP A 171 -15.93 -0.30 -15.46
CA ASP A 171 -15.99 0.84 -14.53
C ASP A 171 -14.85 1.85 -14.74
N ASN A 172 -13.75 1.41 -15.36
CA ASN A 172 -12.63 2.28 -15.73
C ASN A 172 -12.61 2.63 -17.22
N GLU A 173 -13.68 2.28 -17.95
CA GLU A 173 -13.84 2.56 -19.38
C GLU A 173 -12.63 2.08 -20.23
N ILE A 174 -12.00 0.96 -19.82
CA ILE A 174 -10.83 0.41 -20.52
C ILE A 174 -11.26 -0.14 -21.88
N LEU A 175 -10.52 0.20 -22.92
CA LEU A 175 -10.71 -0.34 -24.26
C LEU A 175 -10.10 -1.74 -24.33
N TYR A 176 -10.93 -2.76 -24.60
CA TYR A 176 -10.47 -4.15 -24.66
C TYR A 176 -11.21 -4.97 -25.71
N GLU A 177 -10.58 -6.05 -26.14
CA GLU A 177 -11.16 -7.06 -27.01
C GLU A 177 -11.17 -8.42 -26.28
N LEU A 178 -12.34 -9.07 -26.23
CA LEU A 178 -12.48 -10.40 -25.61
C LEU A 178 -12.23 -11.49 -26.64
N THR A 179 -11.42 -12.47 -26.23
CA THR A 179 -11.13 -13.65 -27.04
C THR A 179 -11.24 -14.93 -26.22
N ARG A 180 -11.61 -16.03 -26.91
CA ARG A 180 -11.55 -17.37 -26.35
C ARG A 180 -10.51 -18.19 -27.09
N ASN A 181 -9.62 -18.82 -26.38
CA ASN A 181 -8.77 -19.86 -26.97
C ASN A 181 -9.61 -21.12 -27.26
N PRO A 182 -9.70 -21.56 -28.52
CA PRO A 182 -10.60 -22.68 -28.89
C PRO A 182 -10.13 -24.04 -28.33
N ILE A 183 -8.86 -24.17 -27.95
CA ILE A 183 -8.29 -25.43 -27.45
C ILE A 183 -8.42 -25.52 -25.93
N THR A 184 -8.07 -24.47 -25.22
CA THR A 184 -8.01 -24.46 -23.75
C THR A 184 -9.28 -23.93 -23.10
N GLY A 185 -10.16 -23.24 -23.85
CA GLY A 185 -11.32 -22.53 -23.32
C GLY A 185 -10.95 -21.25 -22.55
N LYS A 186 -9.67 -20.92 -22.44
CA LYS A 186 -9.19 -19.68 -21.78
C LYS A 186 -9.85 -18.46 -22.40
N ILE A 187 -10.39 -17.57 -21.55
CA ILE A 187 -10.96 -16.29 -21.95
C ILE A 187 -10.01 -15.19 -21.49
N SER A 188 -9.66 -14.32 -22.42
CA SER A 188 -8.73 -13.20 -22.18
C SER A 188 -9.29 -11.90 -22.73
N ALA A 189 -9.02 -10.80 -22.02
CA ALA A 189 -9.19 -9.45 -22.54
C ALA A 189 -7.82 -8.95 -23.03
N PHE A 190 -7.75 -8.57 -24.32
CA PHE A 190 -6.59 -7.86 -24.85
C PHE A 190 -6.81 -6.37 -24.71
N VAL A 191 -5.87 -5.73 -24.02
CA VAL A 191 -5.90 -4.31 -23.69
C VAL A 191 -4.64 -3.63 -24.18
N ASN A 192 -4.75 -2.40 -24.65
CA ASN A 192 -3.56 -1.58 -24.91
C ASN A 192 -3.07 -0.96 -23.61
N SER A 193 -1.77 -0.91 -23.42
CA SER A 193 -1.13 -0.33 -22.25
C SER A 193 0.07 0.53 -22.60
N TYR A 194 0.36 1.51 -21.76
CA TYR A 194 1.53 2.38 -21.88
C TYR A 194 2.12 2.65 -20.50
N THR A 195 3.42 2.99 -20.46
CA THR A 195 4.08 3.19 -19.18
C THR A 195 3.70 4.53 -18.54
N VAL A 196 3.51 4.53 -17.22
CA VAL A 196 3.27 5.76 -16.46
C VAL A 196 4.42 6.74 -16.66
N TYR A 197 5.67 6.23 -16.71
CA TYR A 197 6.86 7.05 -16.93
C TYR A 197 6.81 7.81 -18.27
N GLU A 198 6.43 7.14 -19.36
CA GLU A 198 6.32 7.78 -20.67
C GLU A 198 5.22 8.84 -20.69
N TYR A 199 4.06 8.55 -20.12
CA TYR A 199 2.98 9.51 -19.98
C TYR A 199 3.42 10.78 -19.23
N VAL A 200 4.01 10.66 -18.05
CA VAL A 200 4.43 11.83 -17.26
C VAL A 200 5.51 12.67 -17.96
N ASN A 201 6.34 12.05 -18.78
CA ASN A 201 7.35 12.78 -19.56
C ASN A 201 6.74 13.55 -20.74
N LYS A 202 5.66 13.04 -21.37
CA LYS A 202 5.06 13.65 -22.56
C LYS A 202 3.91 14.62 -22.24
N ILE A 203 3.17 14.40 -21.16
CA ILE A 203 1.88 15.06 -20.89
C ILE A 203 1.92 16.60 -20.86
N LEU A 204 3.02 17.22 -20.44
CA LEU A 204 3.16 18.66 -20.38
C LEU A 204 3.83 19.27 -21.63
N GLY A 205 4.19 18.42 -22.59
CA GLY A 205 4.88 18.84 -23.81
C GLY A 205 6.15 19.63 -23.50
N ASP A 206 6.43 20.63 -24.33
CA ASP A 206 7.60 21.50 -24.23
C ASP A 206 7.41 22.75 -23.35
N LYS A 207 6.23 22.88 -22.73
CA LYS A 207 5.96 24.07 -21.90
C LYS A 207 6.78 24.10 -20.62
N TYR A 208 7.13 22.91 -20.11
CA TYR A 208 7.94 22.75 -18.92
C TYR A 208 9.27 22.07 -19.25
N ILE A 209 10.36 22.65 -18.77
CA ILE A 209 11.63 21.93 -18.67
C ILE A 209 11.51 21.01 -17.46
N LYS A 210 11.74 19.72 -17.67
CA LYS A 210 11.52 18.67 -16.68
C LYS A 210 12.77 17.82 -16.51
N ASN A 211 13.00 17.35 -15.29
CA ASN A 211 13.91 16.26 -15.01
C ASN A 211 13.32 15.34 -13.96
N SER A 212 13.73 14.07 -13.95
CA SER A 212 13.23 13.09 -13.00
C SER A 212 14.28 12.06 -12.64
N GLY A 213 14.17 11.53 -11.44
CA GLY A 213 15.10 10.52 -10.96
C GLY A 213 14.63 9.91 -9.64
N VAL A 214 15.37 8.91 -9.19
CA VAL A 214 15.16 8.30 -7.87
C VAL A 214 16.13 8.95 -6.90
N VAL A 215 15.62 9.58 -5.85
CA VAL A 215 16.39 10.20 -4.77
C VAL A 215 16.19 9.43 -3.47
N ASN A 216 17.18 9.52 -2.57
CA ASN A 216 17.14 8.89 -1.26
C ASN A 216 17.00 9.96 -0.17
N SER A 217 16.10 9.74 0.79
CA SER A 217 15.90 10.66 1.92
C SER A 217 17.14 10.86 2.77
N LEU A 218 18.07 9.90 2.81
CA LEU A 218 19.37 10.05 3.49
C LEU A 218 20.16 11.26 3.00
N TRP A 219 20.08 11.60 1.72
CA TRP A 219 20.78 12.76 1.12
C TRP A 219 20.36 14.10 1.70
N PHE A 220 19.25 14.14 2.42
CA PHE A 220 18.65 15.32 3.02
C PHE A 220 18.69 15.31 4.56
N GLY A 221 19.53 14.45 5.15
CA GLY A 221 19.65 14.35 6.62
C GLY A 221 18.44 13.72 7.31
N VAL A 222 17.67 12.88 6.61
CA VAL A 222 16.58 12.10 7.21
C VAL A 222 17.15 10.79 7.75
N PRO A 223 16.86 10.38 9.00
CA PRO A 223 17.37 9.14 9.61
C PRO A 223 16.67 7.89 9.07
N GLN A 224 16.43 7.84 7.77
CA GLN A 224 15.69 6.79 7.10
C GLN A 224 16.17 6.60 5.67
N GLU A 225 16.37 5.34 5.28
CA GLU A 225 16.55 4.99 3.88
C GLU A 225 15.20 4.85 3.18
N ARG A 226 14.83 5.89 2.39
CA ARG A 226 13.58 5.93 1.64
C ARG A 226 13.85 6.43 0.23
N ARG A 227 13.73 5.56 -0.74
CA ARG A 227 13.89 5.90 -2.15
C ARG A 227 12.55 6.32 -2.75
N ARG A 228 12.54 7.45 -3.45
CA ARG A 228 11.35 7.98 -4.12
C ARG A 228 11.67 8.47 -5.52
N PHE A 229 10.75 8.20 -6.43
CA PHE A 229 10.75 8.83 -7.74
C PHE A 229 10.32 10.29 -7.56
N ILE A 230 11.15 11.21 -8.02
CA ILE A 230 10.86 12.65 -8.04
C ILE A 230 10.90 13.12 -9.47
N MET A 231 9.89 13.86 -9.89
CA MET A 231 9.94 14.68 -11.10
C MET A 231 9.80 16.13 -10.71
N ILE A 232 10.71 16.96 -11.20
CA ILE A 232 10.67 18.41 -11.06
C ILE A 232 10.47 19.05 -12.44
N GLY A 233 9.74 20.13 -12.47
CA GLY A 233 9.52 20.86 -13.71
C GLY A 233 9.35 22.35 -13.48
N ILE A 234 9.90 23.16 -14.37
CA ILE A 234 9.80 24.62 -14.36
C ILE A 234 9.23 25.06 -15.70
N ASN A 235 8.24 25.95 -15.67
CA ASN A 235 7.70 26.57 -16.87
C ASN A 235 8.79 27.40 -17.56
N LYS A 236 8.94 27.23 -18.88
CA LYS A 236 10.00 27.89 -19.69
C LYS A 236 10.03 29.41 -19.53
N ASP A 237 8.90 30.03 -19.21
CA ASP A 237 8.84 31.48 -19.02
C ASP A 237 9.51 31.98 -17.73
N PHE A 238 9.86 31.07 -16.81
CA PHE A 238 10.37 31.40 -15.50
C PHE A 238 11.72 30.76 -15.17
N ILE A 239 12.26 29.93 -16.04
CA ILE A 239 13.55 29.27 -15.81
C ILE A 239 14.71 30.15 -16.21
N LYS A 240 15.76 30.15 -15.41
CA LYS A 240 17.02 30.90 -15.65
C LYS A 240 18.04 30.10 -16.46
N GLU A 241 17.94 28.77 -16.43
CA GLU A 241 18.91 27.84 -17.00
C GLU A 241 18.26 26.97 -18.08
N PRO A 242 19.00 26.49 -19.07
CA PRO A 242 18.45 25.71 -20.17
C PRO A 242 18.00 24.29 -19.74
N SER A 243 18.44 23.83 -18.59
CA SER A 243 18.12 22.49 -18.03
C SER A 243 18.02 22.54 -16.51
N ILE A 244 17.43 21.51 -15.93
CA ILE A 244 17.32 21.33 -14.47
C ILE A 244 18.03 20.01 -14.12
N ASP A 245 18.96 20.05 -13.18
CA ASP A 245 19.58 18.84 -12.64
C ASP A 245 18.74 18.25 -11.51
N MET A 246 18.86 16.94 -11.30
CA MET A 246 18.28 16.28 -10.12
C MET A 246 19.18 16.51 -8.90
N PRO A 247 18.57 16.60 -7.68
CA PRO A 247 19.35 16.59 -6.45
C PRO A 247 20.24 15.34 -6.38
N VAL A 248 21.49 15.54 -6.01
CA VAL A 248 22.47 14.46 -5.80
C VAL A 248 22.85 14.36 -4.33
N ASP A 249 23.44 13.21 -3.96
CA ASP A 249 23.98 13.02 -2.62
C ASP A 249 25.08 14.03 -2.32
N GLN A 250 24.87 14.82 -1.27
CA GLN A 250 25.84 15.81 -0.80
C GLN A 250 26.82 15.24 0.23
N ASN A 251 26.80 13.92 0.45
CA ASN A 251 27.60 13.21 1.45
C ASN A 251 27.42 13.78 2.88
N LEU A 252 26.20 14.17 3.22
CA LEU A 252 25.86 14.57 4.57
C LEU A 252 26.05 13.41 5.54
N PRO A 253 26.43 13.67 6.80
CA PRO A 253 26.50 12.63 7.82
C PRO A 253 25.18 11.87 7.91
N ILE A 254 25.26 10.54 7.91
CA ILE A 254 24.08 9.70 8.07
C ILE A 254 23.59 9.82 9.51
N ILE A 255 22.36 10.26 9.69
CA ILE A 255 21.69 10.32 10.98
C ILE A 255 21.16 8.94 11.33
N THR A 256 21.48 8.47 12.53
CA THR A 256 21.08 7.14 13.03
C THR A 256 19.74 7.18 13.74
N VAL A 257 19.12 5.99 13.92
CA VAL A 257 17.94 5.84 14.77
C VAL A 257 18.22 6.35 16.19
N GLY A 258 19.42 6.05 16.74
CA GLY A 258 19.81 6.51 18.06
C GLY A 258 19.78 8.02 18.19
N GLU A 259 20.39 8.72 17.24
CA GLU A 259 20.38 10.20 17.21
C GLU A 259 18.97 10.79 17.06
N ALA A 260 18.07 10.04 16.42
CA ALA A 260 16.72 10.52 16.14
C ALA A 260 15.74 10.36 17.30
N ILE A 261 15.82 9.28 18.10
CA ILE A 261 14.76 8.95 19.04
C ILE A 261 15.20 8.61 20.48
N MET A 262 16.51 8.42 20.75
CA MET A 262 16.93 7.97 22.08
C MET A 262 16.73 9.05 23.16
N ASP A 263 16.71 10.30 22.81
CA ASP A 263 16.40 11.41 23.72
C ASP A 263 14.93 11.42 24.18
N LEU A 264 14.08 10.59 23.55
CA LEU A 264 12.67 10.40 23.93
C LEU A 264 12.47 9.30 25.01
N MET A 265 13.47 8.49 25.29
CA MET A 265 13.38 7.41 26.28
C MET A 265 12.91 7.84 27.69
N PRO A 266 13.31 9.00 28.22
CA PRO A 266 12.90 9.43 29.55
C PRO A 266 11.41 9.80 29.68
N TYR A 267 10.67 9.90 28.54
CA TYR A 267 9.28 10.28 28.53
C TYR A 267 8.37 9.06 28.54
N GLN A 268 7.27 9.16 29.27
CA GLN A 268 6.31 8.06 29.36
C GLN A 268 5.48 7.95 28.08
N THR A 269 5.29 6.72 27.61
CA THR A 269 4.38 6.43 26.51
C THR A 269 2.97 6.17 27.04
N SER A 270 1.95 6.65 26.31
CA SER A 270 0.54 6.32 26.53
C SER A 270 0.06 5.27 25.50
N ASP A 271 -0.90 4.44 25.85
CA ASP A 271 -1.61 3.57 24.89
C ASP A 271 -2.95 4.17 24.42
N THR A 272 -3.31 5.34 24.94
CA THR A 272 -4.51 6.10 24.57
C THR A 272 -4.13 7.41 23.88
N VAL A 273 -4.99 7.86 22.98
CA VAL A 273 -4.83 9.18 22.33
C VAL A 273 -5.43 10.23 23.24
N THR A 274 -4.57 11.12 23.74
CA THR A 274 -4.97 12.32 24.47
C THR A 274 -4.50 13.55 23.71
N GLU A 275 -5.34 14.54 23.55
CA GLU A 275 -5.00 15.76 22.80
C GLU A 275 -4.12 16.72 23.61
N GLU A 276 -4.12 16.61 24.93
CA GLU A 276 -3.53 17.56 25.86
C GLU A 276 -2.20 17.12 26.48
N ASP A 277 -1.76 15.87 26.26
CA ASP A 277 -0.53 15.35 26.87
C ASP A 277 0.71 15.96 26.23
N VAL A 278 1.18 17.04 26.78
CA VAL A 278 2.51 17.58 26.54
C VAL A 278 3.40 17.20 27.71
N GLN A 279 4.45 16.44 27.43
CA GLN A 279 5.50 16.23 28.40
C GLN A 279 6.61 17.24 28.14
N GLU A 280 6.77 18.22 29.03
CA GLU A 280 7.80 19.25 28.90
C GLU A 280 9.18 18.62 28.78
N TYR A 281 10.06 19.25 27.98
CA TYR A 281 11.43 18.76 27.85
C TYR A 281 12.15 18.85 29.18
N LYS A 282 12.68 17.72 29.61
CA LYS A 282 13.59 17.65 30.76
C LYS A 282 14.94 18.17 30.33
N GLU A 283 15.61 18.88 31.23
CA GLU A 283 17.04 19.13 31.06
C GLU A 283 17.74 17.78 30.99
N SER A 284 18.14 17.41 29.82
CA SER A 284 18.87 16.17 29.55
C SER A 284 20.25 16.57 29.06
N GLY A 285 21.26 15.75 29.44
CA GLY A 285 22.61 15.95 28.98
C GLY A 285 22.75 16.05 27.46
N ASN A 286 23.80 15.55 26.91
CA ASN A 286 24.09 15.71 25.49
C ASN A 286 23.06 15.01 24.58
N ILE A 287 22.17 15.77 23.96
CA ILE A 287 21.28 15.27 22.89
C ILE A 287 21.89 15.55 21.51
N SER A 288 21.57 14.71 20.52
CA SER A 288 22.09 14.88 19.15
C SER A 288 21.67 16.20 18.51
N GLU A 289 22.42 16.70 17.56
CA GLU A 289 22.05 17.89 16.78
C GLU A 289 20.74 17.69 16.03
N TYR A 290 20.48 16.46 15.56
CA TYR A 290 19.22 16.11 14.95
C TYR A 290 18.04 16.23 15.94
N ALA A 291 18.18 15.71 17.15
CA ALA A 291 17.15 15.85 18.18
C ALA A 291 16.90 17.31 18.55
N LYS A 292 17.95 18.14 18.64
CA LYS A 292 17.82 19.60 18.84
C LYS A 292 17.01 20.24 17.72
N LEU A 293 17.29 19.89 16.47
CA LEU A 293 16.55 20.37 15.31
C LEU A 293 15.07 19.97 15.39
N MET A 294 14.77 18.72 15.76
CA MET A 294 13.39 18.25 15.88
C MET A 294 12.61 18.95 16.99
N ARG A 295 13.26 19.30 18.10
CA ARG A 295 12.67 20.02 19.22
C ARG A 295 12.43 21.51 18.95
N LEU A 296 13.04 22.08 17.91
CA LEU A 296 12.98 23.52 17.65
C LEU A 296 11.56 24.04 17.50
N GLY A 297 11.18 24.99 18.37
CA GLY A 297 9.85 25.59 18.40
C GLY A 297 8.76 24.68 18.99
N SER A 298 9.15 23.61 19.73
CA SER A 298 8.25 22.82 20.54
C SER A 298 8.55 23.02 22.03
N VAL A 299 7.53 22.98 22.86
CA VAL A 299 7.63 23.09 24.32
C VAL A 299 7.81 21.75 25.03
N GLY A 300 7.62 20.65 24.29
CA GLY A 300 7.68 19.29 24.85
C GLY A 300 7.30 18.20 23.84
N VAL A 301 7.30 16.97 24.33
CA VAL A 301 6.97 15.77 23.56
C VAL A 301 5.46 15.60 23.48
N LYS A 302 4.92 15.50 22.27
CA LYS A 302 3.51 15.17 21.96
C LYS A 302 3.42 13.94 21.06
N ASN A 303 2.28 13.27 21.02
CA ASN A 303 2.05 12.04 20.27
C ASN A 303 3.01 10.89 20.68
N HIS A 304 3.47 10.85 21.95
CA HIS A 304 4.29 9.75 22.43
C HIS A 304 3.44 8.53 22.80
N ILE A 305 2.69 8.04 21.80
CA ILE A 305 1.63 7.05 21.93
C ILE A 305 2.10 5.75 21.30
N VAL A 306 1.90 4.62 21.99
CA VAL A 306 2.24 3.27 21.52
C VAL A 306 0.98 2.40 21.39
N PRO A 307 0.98 1.35 20.55
CA PRO A 307 -0.10 0.38 20.57
C PRO A 307 -0.05 -0.45 21.86
N LYS A 308 -1.22 -0.82 22.39
CA LYS A 308 -1.30 -1.79 23.49
C LYS A 308 -0.70 -3.12 23.01
N THR A 309 0.33 -3.58 23.70
CA THR A 309 1.06 -4.79 23.34
C THR A 309 0.43 -6.00 24.03
N ARG A 310 0.14 -7.06 23.28
CA ARG A 310 -0.33 -8.34 23.82
C ARG A 310 0.87 -9.12 24.35
N GLU A 311 0.64 -10.00 25.34
CA GLU A 311 1.65 -10.81 25.99
C GLU A 311 2.59 -11.52 24.99
N LYS A 312 2.04 -12.28 24.05
CA LYS A 312 2.82 -12.95 23.01
C LYS A 312 3.66 -12.01 22.12
N SER A 313 3.21 -10.79 21.92
CA SER A 313 4.01 -9.78 21.21
C SER A 313 5.15 -9.25 22.07
N LEU A 314 4.92 -9.13 23.38
CA LEU A 314 5.95 -8.74 24.33
C LEU A 314 7.05 -9.80 24.43
N GLU A 315 6.70 -11.10 24.49
CA GLU A 315 7.66 -12.21 24.43
C GLU A 315 8.56 -12.11 23.19
N ARG A 316 7.97 -11.82 22.01
CA ARG A 316 8.72 -11.59 20.77
C ARG A 316 9.65 -10.39 20.88
N PHE A 317 9.19 -9.32 21.52
CA PHE A 317 10.03 -8.13 21.70
C PHE A 317 11.25 -8.47 22.56
N VAL A 318 11.06 -9.17 23.66
CA VAL A 318 12.16 -9.58 24.56
C VAL A 318 13.17 -10.51 23.87
N ALA A 319 12.70 -11.36 22.96
CA ALA A 319 13.53 -12.36 22.29
C ALA A 319 14.44 -11.81 21.18
N LEU A 320 14.22 -10.57 20.72
CA LEU A 320 14.96 -9.99 19.60
C LEU A 320 16.01 -8.99 20.06
N GLN A 321 17.18 -9.01 19.45
CA GLN A 321 18.25 -8.03 19.65
C GLN A 321 18.15 -6.91 18.61
N GLU A 322 18.90 -5.79 18.80
CA GLU A 322 18.98 -4.69 17.82
C GLU A 322 19.33 -5.21 16.42
N GLY A 323 18.60 -4.77 15.41
CA GLY A 323 18.75 -5.20 14.04
C GLY A 323 18.08 -6.54 13.68
N GLU A 324 17.57 -7.28 14.65
CA GLU A 324 16.88 -8.55 14.42
C GLU A 324 15.39 -8.36 14.15
N ASN A 325 14.79 -9.35 13.47
CA ASN A 325 13.39 -9.32 13.07
C ASN A 325 12.72 -10.70 13.30
N PHE A 326 11.45 -10.79 12.87
CA PHE A 326 10.64 -12.00 12.97
C PHE A 326 11.36 -13.31 12.60
N HIS A 327 12.25 -13.30 11.61
CA HIS A 327 12.92 -14.52 11.15
C HIS A 327 13.90 -15.11 12.19
N LYS A 328 14.39 -14.30 13.11
CA LYS A 328 15.28 -14.71 14.20
C LYS A 328 14.54 -15.33 15.39
N LEU A 329 13.22 -15.18 15.49
CA LEU A 329 12.42 -15.79 16.53
C LEU A 329 12.46 -17.32 16.48
N SER A 330 12.27 -17.98 17.62
CA SER A 330 12.12 -19.43 17.72
C SER A 330 10.81 -19.90 17.06
N THR A 331 10.69 -21.20 16.83
CA THR A 331 9.51 -21.80 16.20
C THR A 331 8.24 -21.59 17.05
N GLU A 332 8.38 -21.66 18.38
CA GLU A 332 7.28 -21.48 19.34
C GLU A 332 6.71 -20.06 19.29
N LEU A 333 7.56 -19.07 19.04
CA LEU A 333 7.13 -17.67 18.87
C LEU A 333 6.55 -17.37 17.49
N LYS A 334 6.63 -18.31 16.53
CA LYS A 334 6.08 -18.20 15.17
C LYS A 334 4.79 -19.00 14.96
N ASP A 335 4.32 -19.76 15.92
CA ASP A 335 3.23 -20.75 15.82
C ASP A 335 1.92 -20.25 15.23
N ASN A 336 1.59 -18.98 15.41
CA ASN A 336 0.36 -18.38 14.90
C ASN A 336 0.47 -17.81 13.45
N TYR A 337 1.61 -18.02 12.79
CA TYR A 337 1.81 -17.66 11.38
C TYR A 337 1.64 -18.88 10.50
N ALA A 338 0.76 -18.80 9.50
CA ALA A 338 0.47 -19.92 8.61
C ALA A 338 1.70 -20.33 7.77
N ASP A 339 2.49 -19.37 7.34
CA ASP A 339 3.74 -19.56 6.63
C ASP A 339 4.76 -18.50 7.09
N PRO A 340 5.57 -18.82 8.11
CA PRO A 340 6.58 -17.92 8.62
C PRO A 340 7.64 -17.50 7.60
N SER A 341 7.93 -18.35 6.60
CA SER A 341 8.95 -18.08 5.58
C SER A 341 8.58 -16.91 4.66
N ARG A 342 7.28 -16.66 4.48
CA ARG A 342 6.75 -15.58 3.62
C ARG A 342 6.57 -14.25 4.34
N THR A 343 6.95 -14.19 5.61
CA THR A 343 6.85 -12.96 6.41
C THR A 343 7.88 -11.94 5.94
N GLN A 344 7.48 -10.68 5.83
CA GLN A 344 8.39 -9.61 5.43
C GLN A 344 9.44 -9.32 6.51
N ASN A 345 10.65 -8.95 6.12
CA ASN A 345 11.77 -8.62 7.02
C ASN A 345 11.47 -7.42 7.94
N SER A 346 10.50 -6.58 7.59
CA SER A 346 10.07 -5.45 8.42
C SER A 346 9.18 -5.82 9.59
N ILE A 347 8.69 -7.08 9.65
CA ILE A 347 7.81 -7.53 10.73
C ILE A 347 8.62 -7.84 11.99
N TYR A 348 8.19 -7.31 13.14
CA TYR A 348 8.88 -7.40 14.44
C TYR A 348 10.36 -6.99 14.34
N LEU A 349 10.66 -5.98 13.53
CA LEU A 349 12.02 -5.45 13.44
C LEU A 349 12.34 -4.63 14.68
N ARG A 350 13.34 -5.07 15.48
CA ARG A 350 13.97 -4.22 16.47
C ARG A 350 14.96 -3.30 15.75
N LEU A 351 14.72 -2.00 15.84
CA LEU A 351 15.59 -1.02 15.20
C LEU A 351 17.01 -1.09 15.75
N ASP A 352 17.99 -0.81 14.90
CA ASP A 352 19.40 -0.71 15.25
C ASP A 352 19.73 0.76 15.51
N SER A 353 20.13 1.08 16.74
CA SER A 353 20.42 2.45 17.17
C SER A 353 21.61 3.08 16.43
N THR A 354 22.49 2.26 15.84
CA THR A 354 23.71 2.70 15.15
C THR A 354 23.54 2.95 13.65
N LYS A 355 22.34 2.67 13.12
CA LYS A 355 22.02 2.79 11.67
C LYS A 355 20.81 3.67 11.43
N PRO A 356 20.63 4.19 10.20
CA PRO A 356 19.36 4.76 9.79
C PRO A 356 18.28 3.66 9.74
N SER A 357 17.02 4.04 9.89
CA SER A 357 15.91 3.12 9.71
C SER A 357 15.69 2.75 8.23
N GLY A 358 15.06 1.63 7.98
CA GLY A 358 14.43 1.37 6.68
C GLY A 358 13.24 2.29 6.44
N THR A 359 12.55 2.11 5.31
CA THR A 359 11.39 2.93 4.95
C THR A 359 10.27 2.82 6.01
N VAL A 360 9.99 3.93 6.68
CA VAL A 360 8.85 4.06 7.59
C VAL A 360 7.55 3.97 6.78
N ILE A 361 6.80 2.92 7.05
CA ILE A 361 5.46 2.65 6.51
C ILE A 361 4.47 2.70 7.69
N ASN A 362 3.36 1.96 7.64
CA ASN A 362 2.55 1.80 8.85
C ASN A 362 3.27 0.89 9.86
N VAL A 363 4.19 1.45 10.63
CA VAL A 363 5.05 0.73 11.57
C VAL A 363 4.28 0.04 12.71
N ARG A 364 3.03 0.43 12.96
CA ARG A 364 2.14 -0.30 13.86
C ARG A 364 1.78 -1.68 13.31
N LYS A 365 1.47 -1.77 12.01
CA LYS A 365 1.15 -3.07 11.37
C LYS A 365 2.36 -3.98 11.31
N SER A 366 3.56 -3.43 11.13
CA SER A 366 4.82 -4.18 11.11
C SER A 366 5.41 -4.42 12.50
N MET A 367 4.87 -3.80 13.54
CA MET A 367 5.31 -3.98 14.94
C MET A 367 6.80 -3.66 15.12
N TRP A 368 7.25 -2.50 14.64
CA TRP A 368 8.63 -2.06 14.86
C TRP A 368 8.91 -1.83 16.35
N ILE A 369 10.04 -2.35 16.81
CA ILE A 369 10.43 -2.37 18.21
C ILE A 369 11.49 -1.29 18.46
N HIS A 370 11.36 -0.58 19.58
CA HIS A 370 12.37 0.39 20.04
C HIS A 370 13.73 -0.31 20.24
N PRO A 371 14.87 0.32 19.88
CA PRO A 371 16.18 -0.32 20.00
C PRO A 371 16.43 -0.95 21.37
N GLN A 372 16.23 -0.22 22.45
CA GLN A 372 16.58 -0.63 23.81
C GLN A 372 15.38 -0.98 24.70
N LEU A 373 14.15 -0.61 24.32
CA LEU A 373 12.96 -0.87 25.13
C LEU A 373 12.10 -1.98 24.52
N ASN A 374 11.52 -2.84 25.37
CA ASN A 374 10.65 -3.93 24.92
C ASN A 374 9.23 -3.43 24.64
N ARG A 375 9.11 -2.45 23.75
CA ARG A 375 7.84 -1.88 23.28
C ARG A 375 7.92 -1.51 21.80
N ALA A 376 6.78 -1.37 21.17
CA ALA A 376 6.74 -0.77 19.84
C ALA A 376 7.23 0.69 19.89
N ILE A 377 7.74 1.20 18.77
CA ILE A 377 8.05 2.62 18.66
C ILE A 377 6.75 3.44 18.70
N SER A 378 6.82 4.61 19.32
CA SER A 378 5.68 5.51 19.42
C SER A 378 5.41 6.25 18.11
N VAL A 379 4.24 6.91 18.04
CA VAL A 379 3.90 7.82 16.93
C VAL A 379 4.96 8.92 16.78
N ARG A 380 5.42 9.54 17.89
CA ARG A 380 6.45 10.57 17.86
C ARG A 380 7.82 10.04 17.40
N GLU A 381 8.22 8.85 17.85
CA GLU A 381 9.45 8.22 17.39
C GLU A 381 9.40 7.93 15.88
N ALA A 382 8.28 7.36 15.39
CA ALA A 382 8.08 7.16 13.97
C ALA A 382 8.09 8.48 13.17
N ALA A 383 7.50 9.55 13.73
CA ALA A 383 7.48 10.88 13.13
C ALA A 383 8.89 11.48 13.01
N ARG A 384 9.73 11.31 14.04
CA ARG A 384 11.12 11.76 13.98
C ARG A 384 11.96 10.99 12.97
N LEU A 385 11.75 9.67 12.81
CA LEU A 385 12.39 8.90 11.75
C LEU A 385 11.99 9.40 10.35
N GLN A 386 10.83 10.03 10.22
CA GLN A 386 10.36 10.72 9.01
C GLN A 386 10.73 12.21 8.97
N SER A 387 11.55 12.70 9.90
CA SER A 387 11.95 14.11 10.04
C SER A 387 10.82 15.12 10.31
N PHE A 388 9.70 14.68 10.88
CA PHE A 388 8.70 15.63 11.38
C PHE A 388 9.16 16.30 12.67
N PRO A 389 9.17 17.65 12.74
CA PRO A 389 9.54 18.34 13.97
C PRO A 389 8.49 18.11 15.07
N ASP A 390 8.91 18.18 16.34
CA ASP A 390 8.05 17.87 17.48
C ASP A 390 6.85 18.80 17.63
N LYS A 391 6.97 20.03 17.12
CA LYS A 391 5.85 20.98 17.04
C LYS A 391 4.72 20.54 16.11
N PHE A 392 4.98 19.60 15.18
CA PHE A 392 3.95 19.05 14.32
C PHE A 392 3.13 18.00 15.09
N ILE A 393 1.82 18.20 15.17
CA ILE A 393 0.91 17.36 15.93
C ILE A 393 0.04 16.54 14.98
N PHE A 394 0.08 15.22 15.16
CA PHE A 394 -0.80 14.31 14.43
C PHE A 394 -2.14 14.19 15.15
N LYS A 395 -3.23 14.24 14.39
CA LYS A 395 -4.62 14.17 14.89
C LYS A 395 -5.32 12.90 14.43
N GLY A 396 -6.38 12.56 15.12
CA GLY A 396 -7.22 11.41 14.84
C GLY A 396 -6.83 10.13 15.59
N PRO A 397 -7.46 8.99 15.29
CA PRO A 397 -7.16 7.71 15.93
C PRO A 397 -5.70 7.31 15.75
N LYS A 398 -5.15 6.56 16.68
CA LYS A 398 -3.76 6.12 16.70
C LYS A 398 -3.31 5.48 15.37
N ASP A 399 -4.15 4.65 14.76
CA ASP A 399 -3.85 4.00 13.48
C ASP A 399 -3.74 4.99 12.33
N ALA A 400 -4.59 6.03 12.35
CA ALA A 400 -4.54 7.09 11.36
C ALA A 400 -3.26 7.92 11.52
N GLN A 401 -2.81 8.20 12.76
CA GLN A 401 -1.57 8.93 13.01
C GLN A 401 -0.35 8.17 12.44
N TYR A 402 -0.22 6.86 12.69
CA TYR A 402 0.84 6.04 12.08
C TYR A 402 0.74 6.00 10.54
N GLN A 403 -0.48 5.94 10.01
CA GLN A 403 -0.69 5.92 8.56
C GLN A 403 -0.31 7.25 7.91
N GLN A 404 -0.65 8.39 8.54
CA GLN A 404 -0.25 9.72 8.09
C GLN A 404 1.28 9.83 7.98
N ILE A 405 2.01 9.36 9.00
CA ILE A 405 3.47 9.36 9.00
C ILE A 405 4.01 8.50 7.85
N GLY A 406 3.51 7.26 7.71
CA GLY A 406 4.00 6.34 6.68
C GLY A 406 3.75 6.81 5.25
N ASN A 407 2.63 7.52 5.02
CA ASN A 407 2.26 8.03 3.70
C ASN A 407 2.98 9.34 3.34
N ALA A 408 3.56 10.03 4.32
CA ALA A 408 4.16 11.34 4.08
C ALA A 408 5.50 11.27 3.33
N VAL A 409 5.80 12.35 2.64
CA VAL A 409 7.17 12.68 2.22
C VAL A 409 7.90 13.26 3.42
N PRO A 410 9.13 12.82 3.74
CA PRO A 410 9.90 13.40 4.85
C PRO A 410 10.10 14.91 4.69
N PRO A 411 9.74 15.74 5.70
CA PRO A 411 9.84 17.20 5.59
C PRO A 411 11.21 17.72 5.18
N LEU A 412 12.31 17.16 5.70
CA LEU A 412 13.66 17.57 5.28
C LEU A 412 13.95 17.23 3.82
N MET A 413 13.48 16.08 3.32
CA MET A 413 13.58 15.72 1.91
C MET A 413 12.78 16.68 1.03
N ALA A 414 11.52 16.96 1.40
CA ALA A 414 10.69 17.91 0.66
C ALA A 414 11.31 19.31 0.62
N LYS A 415 11.83 19.77 1.75
CA LYS A 415 12.56 21.05 1.85
C LYS A 415 13.76 21.07 0.92
N GLY A 416 14.64 20.06 0.98
CA GLY A 416 15.85 20.02 0.15
C GLY A 416 15.55 19.98 -1.34
N ILE A 417 14.50 19.26 -1.77
CA ILE A 417 14.07 19.24 -3.18
C ILE A 417 13.53 20.62 -3.59
N ALA A 418 12.73 21.26 -2.74
CA ALA A 418 12.21 22.60 -3.02
C ALA A 418 13.33 23.65 -3.11
N GLU A 419 14.29 23.66 -2.18
CA GLU A 419 15.45 24.52 -2.18
C GLU A 419 16.34 24.30 -3.42
N HIS A 420 16.48 23.05 -3.86
CA HIS A 420 17.17 22.71 -5.09
C HIS A 420 16.47 23.33 -6.31
N LEU A 421 15.15 23.19 -6.41
CA LEU A 421 14.35 23.73 -7.50
C LEU A 421 14.40 25.25 -7.56
N LEU A 422 14.41 25.95 -6.42
CA LEU A 422 14.46 27.40 -6.32
C LEU A 422 15.75 28.01 -6.90
N LYS A 423 16.82 27.23 -7.07
CA LYS A 423 18.05 27.73 -7.71
C LYS A 423 17.88 28.06 -9.19
N TYR A 424 16.88 27.46 -9.82
CA TYR A 424 16.60 27.55 -11.26
C TYR A 424 15.49 28.55 -11.63
N ILE A 425 14.81 29.14 -10.64
CA ILE A 425 13.71 30.11 -10.84
C ILE A 425 14.15 31.55 -10.63
#